data_cead7d4c4f867f2e20400e78300a4771
#
_entry.id   cead7d4c4f867f2e20400e78300a4771
#
_cell.length_a   1.000
_cell.length_b   1.000
_cell.length_c   1.000
_cell.angle_alpha   90.00
_cell.angle_beta   90.00
_cell.angle_gamma   90.00
#
_symmetry.space_group_name_H-M   'P 1'
#
loop_
_entity.id
_entity.type
_entity.pdbx_description
1 polymer ?
#
loop_
_entity_poly.entity_id
_entity_poly.type
_entity_poly.pdbx_seq_one_letter_code
_entity_poly.pdbx_strand_id
1 'polypeptide(L)'
;MLKNTRLRMTTLFIISILAILAILFLIFDTNLFKNDVKHTFKEAVSLQTSEGNIHTKEVNGKFIYASKQDIEKAMQIKHSDNNLKYMDISEKVPMSEKEVNHILKGKGILENKGSTFIKAQDKYEVNIIYLISHALVETGNGQSDLSNGIKEGDHHYYNFFGIGAFDEDAVKTGKSFAKQKKWTTPEKAIMGGAWFVRFHYFKNNQLNLYQMRWNPQNPGQHQYASDIQWANNLSLIHISD
;
A
#
# COMPACT_ATOMS: atom_id res chain seq x y z
N MET A 1 -44.95 -46.02 -15.17
CA MET A 1 -43.98 -46.19 -14.06
C MET A 1 -42.58 -45.67 -14.43
N LEU A 2 -42.02 -45.99 -15.59
CA LEU A 2 -40.68 -45.58 -16.06
C LEU A 2 -40.46 -44.06 -16.19
N LYS A 3 -41.48 -43.26 -16.54
CA LYS A 3 -41.36 -41.81 -16.69
C LYS A 3 -41.10 -41.09 -15.38
N ASN A 4 -41.70 -41.54 -14.27
CA ASN A 4 -41.50 -41.00 -12.94
C ASN A 4 -40.12 -41.34 -12.35
N THR A 5 -39.56 -42.49 -12.71
CA THR A 5 -38.23 -42.90 -12.25
C THR A 5 -37.13 -42.08 -12.93
N ARG A 6 -37.24 -41.83 -14.24
CA ARG A 6 -36.33 -40.96 -14.98
C ARG A 6 -36.35 -39.52 -14.46
N LEU A 7 -37.55 -38.96 -14.19
CA LEU A 7 -37.71 -37.62 -13.62
C LEU A 7 -37.04 -37.52 -12.24
N ARG A 8 -37.25 -38.52 -11.37
CA ARG A 8 -36.60 -38.55 -10.03
C ARG A 8 -35.08 -38.62 -10.13
N MET A 9 -34.54 -39.44 -11.06
CA MET A 9 -33.10 -39.53 -11.25
C MET A 9 -32.48 -38.25 -11.79
N THR A 10 -33.15 -37.57 -12.75
CA THR A 10 -32.69 -36.27 -13.24
C THR A 10 -32.72 -35.19 -12.15
N THR A 11 -33.77 -35.17 -11.31
CA THR A 11 -33.88 -34.24 -10.19
C THR A 11 -32.77 -34.47 -9.17
N LEU A 12 -32.51 -35.73 -8.79
CA LEU A 12 -31.41 -36.07 -7.88
C LEU A 12 -30.04 -35.68 -8.44
N PHE A 13 -29.83 -35.89 -9.75
CA PHE A 13 -28.58 -35.49 -10.41
C PHE A 13 -28.37 -33.98 -10.40
N ILE A 14 -29.43 -33.17 -10.68
CA ILE A 14 -29.39 -31.72 -10.61
C ILE A 14 -29.07 -31.23 -9.19
N ILE A 15 -29.74 -31.80 -8.18
CA ILE A 15 -29.50 -31.47 -6.76
C ILE A 15 -28.04 -31.78 -6.38
N SER A 16 -27.48 -32.93 -6.83
CA SER A 16 -26.10 -33.27 -6.57
C SER A 16 -25.12 -32.26 -7.21
N ILE A 17 -25.38 -31.83 -8.45
CA ILE A 17 -24.54 -30.81 -9.10
C ILE A 17 -24.60 -29.49 -8.35
N LEU A 18 -25.80 -29.04 -7.94
CA LEU A 18 -25.97 -27.80 -7.17
C LEU A 18 -25.28 -27.88 -5.82
N ALA A 19 -25.33 -29.03 -5.14
CA ALA A 19 -24.60 -29.24 -3.88
C ALA A 19 -23.09 -29.19 -4.08
N ILE A 20 -22.56 -29.80 -5.16
CA ILE A 20 -21.13 -29.73 -5.50
C ILE A 20 -20.72 -28.28 -5.82
N LEU A 21 -21.50 -27.57 -6.61
CA LEU A 21 -21.24 -26.16 -6.92
C LEU A 21 -21.27 -25.27 -5.67
N ALA A 22 -22.21 -25.50 -4.76
CA ALA A 22 -22.27 -24.79 -3.48
C ALA A 22 -21.04 -25.10 -2.60
N ILE A 23 -20.59 -26.35 -2.55
CA ILE A 23 -19.38 -26.75 -1.83
C ILE A 23 -18.14 -26.10 -2.46
N LEU A 24 -18.03 -26.12 -3.80
CA LEU A 24 -16.94 -25.45 -4.51
C LEU A 24 -16.96 -23.94 -4.26
N PHE A 25 -18.14 -23.29 -4.30
CA PHE A 25 -18.29 -21.88 -3.95
C PHE A 25 -17.81 -21.61 -2.52
N LEU A 26 -18.23 -22.44 -1.54
CA LEU A 26 -17.76 -22.31 -0.15
C LEU A 26 -16.24 -22.51 -0.03
N ILE A 27 -15.63 -23.39 -0.81
CA ILE A 27 -14.18 -23.62 -0.80
C ILE A 27 -13.40 -22.47 -1.42
N PHE A 28 -13.89 -21.90 -2.53
CA PHE A 28 -13.17 -20.88 -3.30
C PHE A 28 -13.49 -19.44 -2.90
N ASP A 29 -14.72 -19.16 -2.46
CA ASP A 29 -15.17 -17.80 -2.15
C ASP A 29 -15.17 -17.50 -0.64
N THR A 30 -15.25 -18.53 0.22
CA THR A 30 -15.07 -18.35 1.65
C THR A 30 -13.65 -18.76 2.06
N ASN A 31 -13.02 -17.95 2.92
CA ASN A 31 -11.71 -18.26 3.50
C ASN A 31 -11.75 -19.43 4.53
N LEU A 32 -12.77 -20.30 4.50
CA LEU A 32 -12.99 -21.39 5.44
C LEU A 32 -11.80 -22.36 5.57
N PHE A 33 -10.97 -22.46 4.52
CA PHE A 33 -9.77 -23.32 4.50
C PHE A 33 -8.47 -22.52 4.32
N LYS A 34 -8.52 -21.18 4.31
CA LYS A 34 -7.29 -20.40 4.36
C LYS A 34 -6.81 -20.36 5.82
N ASN A 35 -5.68 -20.98 6.07
CA ASN A 35 -4.93 -20.70 7.30
C ASN A 35 -4.45 -19.24 7.22
N ASP A 36 -5.23 -18.31 7.78
CA ASP A 36 -4.95 -16.88 7.74
C ASP A 36 -3.70 -16.50 8.55
N VAL A 37 -3.26 -17.38 9.46
CA VAL A 37 -2.07 -17.19 10.28
C VAL A 37 -0.98 -18.16 9.83
N LYS A 38 -0.09 -17.69 8.95
CA LYS A 38 1.05 -18.49 8.47
C LYS A 38 2.20 -18.53 9.48
N HIS A 39 2.33 -17.51 10.33
CA HIS A 39 3.46 -17.32 11.24
C HIS A 39 2.97 -16.84 12.61
N THR A 40 3.56 -17.39 13.66
CA THR A 40 3.43 -16.81 15.00
C THR A 40 4.15 -15.45 15.04
N PHE A 41 3.80 -14.60 16.01
CA PHE A 41 4.48 -13.31 16.16
C PHE A 41 6.00 -13.46 16.32
N LYS A 42 6.45 -14.44 17.09
CA LYS A 42 7.88 -14.74 17.30
C LYS A 42 8.59 -15.16 15.99
N GLU A 43 7.93 -15.98 15.19
CA GLU A 43 8.45 -16.38 13.86
C GLU A 43 8.49 -15.18 12.93
N ALA A 44 7.43 -14.35 12.89
CA ALA A 44 7.40 -13.15 12.08
C ALA A 44 8.53 -12.16 12.44
N VAL A 45 8.80 -11.94 13.74
CA VAL A 45 9.94 -11.13 14.20
C VAL A 45 11.27 -11.76 13.77
N SER A 46 11.40 -13.08 13.88
CA SER A 46 12.63 -13.78 13.45
C SER A 46 12.89 -13.62 11.96
N LEU A 47 11.83 -13.75 11.12
CA LEU A 47 11.93 -13.55 9.68
C LEU A 47 12.24 -12.10 9.31
N GLN A 48 11.63 -11.12 10.01
CA GLN A 48 11.93 -9.70 9.82
C GLN A 48 13.39 -9.36 10.15
N THR A 49 13.96 -9.99 11.15
CA THR A 49 15.33 -9.74 11.61
C THR A 49 16.36 -10.71 10.99
N SER A 50 16.00 -11.45 9.95
CA SER A 50 16.92 -12.33 9.24
C SER A 50 17.96 -11.52 8.45
N GLU A 51 19.08 -12.17 8.13
CA GLU A 51 20.19 -11.58 7.39
C GLU A 51 19.69 -11.00 6.04
N GLY A 52 20.16 -9.80 5.71
CA GLY A 52 19.78 -9.08 4.50
C GLY A 52 18.57 -8.16 4.64
N ASN A 53 17.79 -8.25 5.73
CA ASN A 53 16.69 -7.33 5.97
C ASN A 53 17.17 -6.06 6.69
N ILE A 54 16.97 -4.92 6.05
CA ILE A 54 17.36 -3.62 6.60
C ILE A 54 16.14 -2.97 7.26
N HIS A 55 16.31 -2.57 8.53
CA HIS A 55 15.34 -1.79 9.26
C HIS A 55 16.03 -0.60 9.90
N THR A 56 15.41 0.57 9.76
CA THR A 56 15.93 1.83 10.27
C THR A 56 14.95 2.48 11.25
N LYS A 57 15.45 3.36 12.09
CA LYS A 57 14.69 4.27 12.93
C LYS A 57 15.34 5.65 12.91
N GLU A 58 14.52 6.68 13.02
CA GLU A 58 15.02 8.04 13.15
C GLU A 58 15.39 8.35 14.60
N VAL A 59 16.59 8.91 14.78
CA VAL A 59 17.07 9.43 16.08
C VAL A 59 17.74 10.78 15.83
N ASN A 60 17.19 11.85 16.39
CA ASN A 60 17.72 13.21 16.24
C ASN A 60 17.90 13.64 14.76
N GLY A 61 16.93 13.33 13.91
CA GLY A 61 16.95 13.66 12.48
C GLY A 61 17.86 12.80 11.62
N LYS A 62 18.40 11.69 12.16
CA LYS A 62 19.24 10.73 11.43
C LYS A 62 18.65 9.33 11.47
N PHE A 63 18.66 8.66 10.34
CA PHE A 63 18.32 7.24 10.28
C PHE A 63 19.50 6.38 10.73
N ILE A 64 19.25 5.49 11.68
CA ILE A 64 20.20 4.49 12.17
C ILE A 64 19.55 3.11 12.09
N TYR A 65 20.34 2.05 12.12
CA TYR A 65 19.81 0.68 12.15
C TYR A 65 18.97 0.45 13.41
N ALA A 66 17.79 -0.12 13.22
CA ALA A 66 16.90 -0.51 14.30
C ALA A 66 17.35 -1.84 14.92
N SER A 67 17.38 -1.91 16.26
CA SER A 67 17.66 -3.16 16.97
C SER A 67 16.47 -4.15 16.82
N LYS A 68 16.73 -5.43 17.08
CA LYS A 68 15.66 -6.44 17.13
C LYS A 68 14.54 -6.06 18.09
N GLN A 69 14.85 -5.45 19.23
CA GLN A 69 13.84 -5.00 20.19
C GLN A 69 13.01 -3.84 19.65
N ASP A 70 13.62 -2.91 18.90
CA ASP A 70 12.90 -1.82 18.23
C ASP A 70 11.90 -2.39 17.21
N ILE A 71 12.34 -3.36 16.41
CA ILE A 71 11.53 -4.01 15.38
C ILE A 71 10.35 -4.75 16.03
N GLU A 72 10.64 -5.58 17.04
CA GLU A 72 9.62 -6.33 17.78
C GLU A 72 8.56 -5.38 18.37
N LYS A 73 9.00 -4.30 19.02
CA LYS A 73 8.09 -3.28 19.58
C LYS A 73 7.27 -2.59 18.52
N ALA A 74 7.83 -2.29 17.34
CA ALA A 74 7.14 -1.63 16.25
C ALA A 74 6.13 -2.53 15.53
N MET A 75 6.37 -3.84 15.51
CA MET A 75 5.47 -4.85 14.96
C MET A 75 4.28 -5.17 15.88
N GLN A 76 4.38 -4.91 17.18
CA GLN A 76 3.30 -5.20 18.13
C GLN A 76 2.06 -4.36 17.82
N ILE A 77 0.89 -5.02 17.80
CA ILE A 77 -0.42 -4.38 17.71
C ILE A 77 -0.96 -4.20 19.13
N LYS A 78 -1.26 -2.98 19.53
CA LYS A 78 -1.80 -2.63 20.84
C LYS A 78 -3.19 -2.06 20.70
N HIS A 79 -4.05 -2.28 21.72
CA HIS A 79 -5.38 -1.69 21.77
C HIS A 79 -5.40 -0.15 21.76
N SER A 80 -4.32 0.48 22.22
CA SER A 80 -4.15 1.93 22.23
C SER A 80 -3.57 2.49 20.94
N ASP A 81 -3.29 1.65 19.95
CA ASP A 81 -2.72 2.11 18.70
C ASP A 81 -3.73 2.91 17.88
N ASN A 82 -3.22 3.89 17.16
CA ASN A 82 -4.00 4.58 16.14
C ASN A 82 -4.41 3.58 15.05
N ASN A 83 -5.70 3.40 14.87
CA ASN A 83 -6.26 2.42 13.94
C ASN A 83 -6.07 2.80 12.46
N LEU A 84 -5.68 4.03 12.13
CA LEU A 84 -5.56 4.50 10.73
C LEU A 84 -4.53 3.70 9.94
N LYS A 85 -3.45 3.23 10.57
CA LYS A 85 -2.46 2.36 9.90
C LYS A 85 -3.00 0.99 9.50
N TYR A 86 -4.16 0.58 10.06
CA TYR A 86 -4.85 -0.68 9.75
C TYR A 86 -6.06 -0.50 8.84
N MET A 87 -6.38 0.75 8.48
CA MET A 87 -7.51 1.05 7.59
C MET A 87 -7.23 0.50 6.20
N ASP A 88 -8.25 -0.10 5.58
CA ASP A 88 -8.17 -0.57 4.20
C ASP A 88 -8.03 0.63 3.24
N ILE A 89 -6.87 0.76 2.64
CA ILE A 89 -6.56 1.82 1.69
C ILE A 89 -6.89 1.45 0.23
N SER A 90 -7.53 0.32 -0.02
CA SER A 90 -8.14 -0.03 -1.30
C SER A 90 -9.58 0.52 -1.43
N GLU A 91 -10.17 0.98 -0.34
CA GLU A 91 -11.48 1.59 -0.31
C GLU A 91 -11.45 3.04 -0.81
N LYS A 92 -12.34 3.37 -1.75
CA LYS A 92 -12.46 4.74 -2.27
C LYS A 92 -13.14 5.65 -1.27
N VAL A 93 -12.66 6.88 -1.18
CA VAL A 93 -13.30 7.94 -0.40
C VAL A 93 -13.88 8.99 -1.36
N PRO A 94 -15.19 9.25 -1.33
CA PRO A 94 -15.78 10.27 -2.18
C PRO A 94 -15.33 11.67 -1.71
N MET A 95 -14.57 12.35 -2.57
CA MET A 95 -14.13 13.72 -2.36
C MET A 95 -14.31 14.52 -3.64
N SER A 96 -14.74 15.77 -3.50
CA SER A 96 -14.78 16.72 -4.60
C SER A 96 -13.40 17.29 -4.90
N GLU A 97 -13.18 17.74 -6.12
CA GLU A 97 -11.92 18.43 -6.50
C GLU A 97 -11.65 19.66 -5.63
N LYS A 98 -12.70 20.36 -5.22
CA LYS A 98 -12.60 21.54 -4.35
C LYS A 98 -12.06 21.17 -2.96
N GLU A 99 -12.55 20.09 -2.36
CA GLU A 99 -12.06 19.59 -1.07
C GLU A 99 -10.60 19.17 -1.17
N VAL A 100 -10.26 18.37 -2.19
CA VAL A 100 -8.87 17.94 -2.39
C VAL A 100 -7.94 19.14 -2.63
N ASN A 101 -8.33 20.10 -3.47
CA ASN A 101 -7.53 21.30 -3.69
C ASN A 101 -7.42 22.19 -2.44
N HIS A 102 -8.41 22.14 -1.54
CA HIS A 102 -8.31 22.82 -0.25
C HIS A 102 -7.21 22.19 0.64
N ILE A 103 -7.14 20.87 0.72
CA ILE A 103 -6.06 20.14 1.42
C ILE A 103 -4.69 20.45 0.80
N LEU A 104 -4.62 20.54 -0.51
CA LEU A 104 -3.37 20.76 -1.26
C LEU A 104 -2.96 22.23 -1.36
N LYS A 105 -3.73 23.16 -0.78
CA LYS A 105 -3.42 24.59 -0.81
C LYS A 105 -2.09 24.87 -0.08
N GLY A 106 -1.17 25.56 -0.77
CA GLY A 106 0.17 25.85 -0.24
C GLY A 106 1.10 24.64 -0.16
N LYS A 107 0.73 23.52 -0.77
CA LYS A 107 1.55 22.29 -0.79
C LYS A 107 2.46 22.20 -2.03
N GLY A 108 3.09 23.32 -2.39
CA GLY A 108 4.09 23.38 -3.45
C GLY A 108 3.60 22.82 -4.78
N ILE A 109 4.35 21.90 -5.38
CA ILE A 109 4.04 21.32 -6.69
C ILE A 109 2.74 20.50 -6.70
N LEU A 110 2.25 20.08 -5.54
CA LEU A 110 1.00 19.32 -5.41
C LEU A 110 -0.23 20.23 -5.39
N GLU A 111 -0.05 21.56 -5.25
CA GLU A 111 -1.15 22.52 -5.26
C GLU A 111 -1.94 22.43 -6.59
N ASN A 112 -3.28 22.47 -6.50
CA ASN A 112 -4.20 22.35 -7.64
C ASN A 112 -4.12 21.01 -8.40
N LYS A 113 -3.61 19.94 -7.79
CA LYS A 113 -3.59 18.59 -8.38
C LYS A 113 -4.77 17.70 -7.97
N GLY A 114 -5.81 18.26 -7.35
CA GLY A 114 -6.96 17.50 -6.84
C GLY A 114 -7.62 16.62 -7.89
N SER A 115 -7.85 17.14 -9.08
CA SER A 115 -8.43 16.37 -10.20
C SER A 115 -7.56 15.14 -10.57
N THR A 116 -6.23 15.25 -10.45
CA THR A 116 -5.33 14.14 -10.74
C THR A 116 -5.38 13.06 -9.66
N PHE A 117 -5.44 13.45 -8.38
CA PHE A 117 -5.59 12.50 -7.28
C PHE A 117 -6.93 11.74 -7.36
N ILE A 118 -8.03 12.44 -7.69
CA ILE A 118 -9.34 11.80 -7.91
C ILE A 118 -9.27 10.80 -9.05
N LYS A 119 -8.70 11.18 -10.20
CA LYS A 119 -8.50 10.27 -11.34
C LYS A 119 -7.63 9.06 -10.98
N ALA A 120 -6.61 9.25 -10.14
CA ALA A 120 -5.74 8.18 -9.68
C ALA A 120 -6.51 7.18 -8.81
N GLN A 121 -7.29 7.67 -7.84
CA GLN A 121 -8.19 6.84 -7.04
C GLN A 121 -9.16 6.07 -7.91
N ASP A 122 -9.84 6.74 -8.83
CA ASP A 122 -10.89 6.13 -9.65
C ASP A 122 -10.35 5.05 -10.59
N LYS A 123 -9.17 5.29 -11.15
CA LYS A 123 -8.55 4.36 -12.10
C LYS A 123 -7.91 3.16 -11.43
N TYR A 124 -7.28 3.35 -10.28
CA TYR A 124 -6.47 2.31 -9.64
C TYR A 124 -7.07 1.78 -8.34
N GLU A 125 -8.22 2.31 -7.91
CA GLU A 125 -8.90 1.91 -6.67
C GLU A 125 -7.93 1.96 -5.48
N VAL A 126 -7.28 3.10 -5.31
CA VAL A 126 -6.39 3.42 -4.20
C VAL A 126 -6.94 4.63 -3.48
N ASN A 127 -7.11 4.53 -2.18
CA ASN A 127 -7.68 5.57 -1.32
C ASN A 127 -7.01 6.93 -1.53
N ILE A 128 -7.80 7.96 -1.80
CA ILE A 128 -7.28 9.30 -2.12
C ILE A 128 -6.60 9.95 -0.91
N ILE A 129 -7.10 9.74 0.31
CA ILE A 129 -6.49 10.28 1.53
C ILE A 129 -5.10 9.69 1.72
N TYR A 130 -4.96 8.36 1.52
CA TYR A 130 -3.66 7.72 1.52
C TYR A 130 -2.72 8.30 0.45
N LEU A 131 -3.20 8.45 -0.79
CA LEU A 131 -2.35 8.99 -1.88
C LEU A 131 -1.85 10.40 -1.57
N ILE A 132 -2.72 11.27 -1.06
CA ILE A 132 -2.37 12.64 -0.69
C ILE A 132 -1.37 12.63 0.47
N SER A 133 -1.69 11.91 1.56
CA SER A 133 -0.84 11.85 2.75
C SER A 133 0.54 11.32 2.42
N HIS A 134 0.62 10.26 1.62
CA HIS A 134 1.88 9.67 1.19
C HIS A 134 2.71 10.67 0.36
N ALA A 135 2.10 11.30 -0.63
CA ALA A 135 2.78 12.31 -1.42
C ALA A 135 3.27 13.50 -0.58
N LEU A 136 2.50 13.94 0.42
CA LEU A 136 2.89 15.02 1.32
C LEU A 136 4.08 14.65 2.22
N VAL A 137 4.10 13.42 2.76
CA VAL A 137 5.23 12.93 3.58
C VAL A 137 6.51 12.88 2.77
N GLU A 138 6.48 12.15 1.66
CA GLU A 138 7.68 11.89 0.85
C GLU A 138 8.24 13.17 0.19
N THR A 139 7.40 14.17 -0.01
CA THR A 139 7.79 15.43 -0.67
C THR A 139 8.02 16.58 0.30
N GLY A 140 7.94 16.37 1.62
CA GLY A 140 8.01 17.46 2.58
C GLY A 140 6.96 18.54 2.28
N ASN A 141 5.70 18.17 2.17
CA ASN A 141 4.58 19.02 1.75
C ASN A 141 4.74 19.64 0.35
N GLY A 142 5.33 18.89 -0.59
CA GLY A 142 5.54 19.36 -1.96
C GLY A 142 6.67 20.39 -2.12
N GLN A 143 7.55 20.53 -1.14
CA GLN A 143 8.59 21.58 -1.11
C GLN A 143 10.02 21.02 -1.19
N SER A 144 10.22 19.70 -1.07
CA SER A 144 11.56 19.12 -1.15
C SER A 144 12.16 19.24 -2.57
N ASP A 145 13.49 19.18 -2.65
CA ASP A 145 14.19 19.19 -3.95
C ASP A 145 13.73 18.05 -4.86
N LEU A 146 13.42 16.89 -4.28
CA LEU A 146 12.87 15.73 -5.01
C LEU A 146 11.48 16.00 -5.57
N SER A 147 10.68 16.83 -4.90
CA SER A 147 9.32 17.18 -5.34
C SER A 147 9.36 18.10 -6.58
N ASN A 148 10.35 18.96 -6.69
CA ASN A 148 10.49 19.90 -7.80
C ASN A 148 10.95 19.22 -9.11
N GLY A 149 11.20 17.94 -9.06
CA GLY A 149 11.65 17.14 -10.20
C GLY A 149 13.16 17.20 -10.41
N ILE A 150 13.75 16.05 -10.61
CA ILE A 150 15.19 15.95 -10.88
C ILE A 150 15.43 16.12 -12.37
N LYS A 151 16.15 17.18 -12.74
CA LYS A 151 16.50 17.47 -14.14
C LYS A 151 17.49 16.46 -14.68
N GLU A 152 17.24 15.96 -15.89
CA GLU A 152 18.18 15.18 -16.68
C GLU A 152 17.96 15.47 -18.18
N GLY A 153 18.93 16.07 -18.82
CA GLY A 153 18.77 16.61 -20.16
C GLY A 153 17.66 17.67 -20.18
N ASP A 154 16.74 17.53 -21.13
CA ASP A 154 15.59 18.44 -21.29
C ASP A 154 14.36 18.04 -20.48
N HIS A 155 14.45 17.03 -19.65
CA HIS A 155 13.32 16.51 -18.89
C HIS A 155 13.52 16.66 -17.39
N HIS A 156 12.38 16.82 -16.67
CA HIS A 156 12.28 16.64 -15.23
C HIS A 156 11.58 15.33 -14.94
N TYR A 157 12.05 14.62 -13.91
CA TYR A 157 11.46 13.36 -13.46
C TYR A 157 10.99 13.49 -12.01
N TYR A 158 9.74 13.12 -11.75
CA TYR A 158 9.06 13.31 -10.47
C TYR A 158 8.81 11.96 -9.80
N ASN A 159 8.99 11.89 -8.50
CA ASN A 159 8.69 10.69 -7.70
C ASN A 159 8.15 11.13 -6.34
N PHE A 160 6.82 11.15 -6.19
CA PHE A 160 6.15 11.65 -5.01
C PHE A 160 5.88 10.57 -3.95
N PHE A 161 6.28 9.34 -4.20
CA PHE A 161 5.99 8.20 -3.33
C PHE A 161 7.25 7.45 -2.89
N GLY A 162 8.45 7.99 -3.10
CA GLY A 162 9.69 7.32 -2.73
C GLY A 162 9.94 5.97 -3.44
N ILE A 163 9.22 5.70 -4.53
CA ILE A 163 9.26 4.39 -5.21
C ILE A 163 10.63 4.15 -5.84
N GLY A 164 11.22 2.98 -5.54
CA GLY A 164 12.54 2.62 -6.07
C GLY A 164 13.70 3.39 -5.42
N ALA A 165 13.43 4.17 -4.38
CA ALA A 165 14.45 4.83 -3.59
C ALA A 165 14.96 3.82 -2.54
N PHE A 166 15.93 3.02 -2.91
CA PHE A 166 16.57 2.04 -2.02
C PHE A 166 17.95 2.54 -1.58
N ASP A 167 18.18 2.52 -0.26
CA ASP A 167 19.48 2.67 0.41
C ASP A 167 20.28 3.98 0.20
N GLU A 168 21.59 3.92 0.36
CA GLU A 168 22.53 5.04 0.44
C GLU A 168 22.45 6.06 -0.72
N ASP A 169 21.76 5.71 -1.82
CA ASP A 169 21.61 6.53 -3.02
C ASP A 169 20.12 6.68 -3.42
N ALA A 170 19.23 6.87 -2.44
CA ALA A 170 17.78 6.93 -2.62
C ALA A 170 17.32 7.93 -3.70
N VAL A 171 18.02 9.07 -3.80
CA VAL A 171 17.75 10.09 -4.83
C VAL A 171 18.05 9.56 -6.23
N LYS A 172 19.16 8.86 -6.41
CA LYS A 172 19.60 8.33 -7.71
C LYS A 172 18.73 7.15 -8.15
N THR A 173 18.42 6.24 -7.24
CA THR A 173 17.60 5.06 -7.54
C THR A 173 16.13 5.43 -7.77
N GLY A 174 15.56 6.31 -6.96
CA GLY A 174 14.21 6.85 -7.16
C GLY A 174 14.06 7.66 -8.46
N LYS A 175 15.08 8.44 -8.83
CA LYS A 175 15.16 9.12 -10.14
C LYS A 175 15.20 8.12 -11.29
N SER A 176 16.04 7.09 -11.16
CA SER A 176 16.19 6.06 -12.20
C SER A 176 14.87 5.35 -12.46
N PHE A 177 14.10 5.04 -11.40
CA PHE A 177 12.77 4.46 -11.52
C PHE A 177 11.79 5.41 -12.22
N ALA A 178 11.73 6.68 -11.81
CA ALA A 178 10.87 7.69 -12.43
C ALA A 178 11.19 7.89 -13.92
N LYS A 179 12.48 7.86 -14.29
CA LYS A 179 12.94 7.90 -15.69
C LYS A 179 12.47 6.67 -16.48
N GLN A 180 12.67 5.48 -15.95
CA GLN A 180 12.22 4.24 -16.58
C GLN A 180 10.71 4.24 -16.84
N LYS A 181 9.93 4.77 -15.88
CA LYS A 181 8.47 4.89 -15.97
C LYS A 181 8.00 6.12 -16.73
N LYS A 182 8.91 7.00 -17.19
CA LYS A 182 8.62 8.25 -17.91
C LYS A 182 7.70 9.20 -17.12
N TRP A 183 7.92 9.32 -15.82
CA TRP A 183 7.18 10.24 -14.95
C TRP A 183 7.72 11.67 -15.11
N THR A 184 7.46 12.25 -16.26
CA THR A 184 7.99 13.55 -16.69
C THR A 184 7.09 14.74 -16.32
N THR A 185 5.96 14.49 -15.67
CA THR A 185 5.09 15.53 -15.12
C THR A 185 4.57 15.10 -13.75
N PRO A 186 4.15 16.05 -12.88
CA PRO A 186 3.52 15.75 -11.60
C PRO A 186 2.33 14.79 -11.73
N GLU A 187 1.48 14.98 -12.74
CA GLU A 187 0.30 14.14 -12.99
C GLU A 187 0.72 12.69 -13.28
N LYS A 188 1.76 12.49 -14.09
CA LYS A 188 2.27 11.14 -14.38
C LYS A 188 2.84 10.47 -13.13
N ALA A 189 3.51 11.24 -12.26
CA ALA A 189 4.03 10.71 -11.02
C ALA A 189 2.91 10.30 -10.04
N ILE A 190 1.86 11.12 -9.89
CA ILE A 190 0.68 10.80 -9.06
C ILE A 190 -0.01 9.53 -9.59
N MET A 191 -0.33 9.50 -10.88
CA MET A 191 -0.94 8.32 -11.51
C MET A 191 -0.06 7.08 -11.42
N GLY A 192 1.25 7.25 -11.60
CA GLY A 192 2.24 6.18 -11.53
C GLY A 192 2.39 5.60 -10.13
N GLY A 193 2.35 6.45 -9.11
CA GLY A 193 2.37 6.02 -7.71
C GLY A 193 1.15 5.18 -7.34
N ALA A 194 -0.04 5.64 -7.70
CA ALA A 194 -1.27 4.86 -7.48
C ALA A 194 -1.25 3.52 -8.22
N TRP A 195 -0.79 3.51 -9.49
CA TRP A 195 -0.57 2.27 -10.25
C TRP A 195 0.36 1.32 -9.51
N PHE A 196 1.49 1.83 -9.01
CA PHE A 196 2.48 1.02 -8.31
C PHE A 196 1.90 0.37 -7.05
N VAL A 197 1.20 1.13 -6.21
CA VAL A 197 0.56 0.62 -5.00
C VAL A 197 -0.46 -0.47 -5.35
N ARG A 198 -1.35 -0.22 -6.31
CA ARG A 198 -2.36 -1.19 -6.75
C ARG A 198 -1.74 -2.51 -7.21
N PHE A 199 -0.75 -2.44 -8.10
CA PHE A 199 -0.23 -3.63 -8.78
C PHE A 199 0.90 -4.33 -8.01
N HIS A 200 1.58 -3.64 -7.11
CA HIS A 200 2.65 -4.25 -6.33
C HIS A 200 2.21 -4.64 -4.92
N TYR A 201 1.33 -3.86 -4.28
CA TYR A 201 0.93 -4.14 -2.88
C TYR A 201 -0.45 -4.77 -2.76
N PHE A 202 -1.49 -4.18 -3.35
CA PHE A 202 -2.84 -4.73 -3.19
C PHE A 202 -3.01 -6.12 -3.82
N LYS A 203 -2.34 -6.41 -4.94
CA LYS A 203 -2.31 -7.77 -5.50
C LYS A 203 -1.64 -8.80 -4.60
N ASN A 204 -0.83 -8.35 -3.66
CA ASN A 204 -0.19 -9.20 -2.65
C ASN A 204 -0.93 -9.17 -1.30
N ASN A 205 -2.20 -8.74 -1.28
CA ASN A 205 -3.03 -8.62 -0.07
C ASN A 205 -2.44 -7.70 1.00
N GLN A 206 -1.63 -6.72 0.61
CA GLN A 206 -1.10 -5.68 1.50
C GLN A 206 -1.99 -4.44 1.37
N LEU A 207 -3.16 -4.45 2.02
CA LEU A 207 -4.24 -3.49 1.84
C LEU A 207 -4.25 -2.33 2.85
N ASN A 208 -3.26 -2.27 3.75
CA ASN A 208 -3.12 -1.19 4.72
C ASN A 208 -1.65 -0.90 5.00
N LEU A 209 -1.36 0.22 5.69
CA LEU A 209 0.00 0.66 5.95
C LEU A 209 0.82 -0.34 6.76
N TYR A 210 0.20 -1.00 7.74
CA TYR A 210 0.86 -2.03 8.53
C TYR A 210 1.29 -3.22 7.66
N GLN A 211 0.38 -3.70 6.80
CA GLN A 211 0.69 -4.79 5.88
C GLN A 211 1.74 -4.40 4.84
N MET A 212 1.70 -3.18 4.32
CA MET A 212 2.72 -2.68 3.39
C MET A 212 4.11 -2.60 4.04
N ARG A 213 4.16 -2.27 5.34
CA ARG A 213 5.43 -2.17 6.07
C ARG A 213 5.95 -3.52 6.55
N TRP A 214 5.09 -4.40 7.06
CA TRP A 214 5.52 -5.60 7.77
C TRP A 214 5.23 -6.91 7.05
N ASN A 215 4.34 -6.88 6.05
CA ASN A 215 3.90 -8.03 5.27
C ASN A 215 3.66 -9.30 6.14
N PRO A 216 2.63 -9.33 7.00
CA PRO A 216 2.43 -10.43 7.94
C PRO A 216 2.29 -11.82 7.29
N GLN A 217 1.91 -11.86 6.00
CA GLN A 217 1.81 -13.11 5.26
C GLN A 217 3.17 -13.65 4.80
N ASN A 218 4.14 -12.76 4.55
CA ASN A 218 5.51 -13.10 4.17
C ASN A 218 6.49 -12.12 4.85
N PRO A 219 6.71 -12.26 6.18
CA PRO A 219 7.53 -11.32 6.94
C PRO A 219 8.97 -11.24 6.41
N GLY A 220 9.51 -10.04 6.37
CA GLY A 220 10.84 -9.77 5.83
C GLY A 220 10.90 -9.62 4.32
N GLN A 221 9.76 -9.77 3.62
CA GLN A 221 9.72 -9.65 2.17
C GLN A 221 8.73 -8.58 1.71
N HIS A 222 9.03 -7.93 0.58
CA HIS A 222 8.14 -7.00 -0.09
C HIS A 222 7.63 -5.88 0.82
N GLN A 223 8.54 -5.26 1.56
CA GLN A 223 8.25 -4.13 2.44
C GLN A 223 8.35 -2.81 1.69
N TYR A 224 7.47 -1.87 2.00
CA TYR A 224 7.46 -0.57 1.33
C TYR A 224 8.62 0.32 1.76
N ALA A 225 9.00 0.28 3.02
CA ALA A 225 10.02 1.13 3.62
C ALA A 225 10.89 0.37 4.63
N SER A 226 12.08 0.85 4.88
CA SER A 226 12.97 0.36 5.95
C SER A 226 12.66 0.97 7.32
N ASP A 227 12.14 2.21 7.37
CA ASP A 227 11.79 2.88 8.62
C ASP A 227 10.67 2.13 9.37
N ILE A 228 10.99 1.74 10.64
CA ILE A 228 10.01 1.04 11.50
C ILE A 228 8.81 1.90 11.88
N GLN A 229 8.90 3.23 11.75
CA GLN A 229 7.82 4.17 12.04
C GLN A 229 7.04 4.61 10.81
N TRP A 230 7.43 4.20 9.61
CA TRP A 230 6.82 4.63 8.36
C TRP A 230 5.29 4.58 8.38
N ALA A 231 4.71 3.45 8.79
CA ALA A 231 3.25 3.29 8.85
C ALA A 231 2.59 4.21 9.88
N ASN A 232 3.25 4.48 11.00
CA ASN A 232 2.75 5.39 12.01
C ASN A 232 2.84 6.85 11.54
N ASN A 233 3.98 7.26 10.99
CA ASN A 233 4.21 8.62 10.50
C ASN A 233 3.21 8.97 9.40
N LEU A 234 2.97 8.05 8.47
CA LEU A 234 2.01 8.25 7.39
C LEU A 234 0.57 8.33 7.91
N SER A 235 0.21 7.54 8.91
CA SER A 235 -1.13 7.53 9.50
C SER A 235 -1.46 8.82 10.26
N LEU A 236 -0.48 9.53 10.82
CA LEU A 236 -0.70 10.78 11.56
C LEU A 236 -1.14 11.94 10.66
N ILE A 237 -0.73 11.96 9.40
CA ILE A 237 -1.13 13.01 8.44
C ILE A 237 -2.60 12.91 8.05
N HIS A 238 -3.21 11.75 8.18
CA HIS A 238 -4.65 11.58 7.97
C HIS A 238 -5.51 12.33 8.99
N ILE A 239 -4.93 12.85 10.07
CA ILE A 239 -5.65 13.46 11.20
C ILE A 239 -5.42 14.97 11.28
N SER A 240 -4.30 15.48 10.75
CA SER A 240 -4.00 16.90 10.80
C SER A 240 -4.77 17.65 9.70
N ASP A 241 -5.76 18.42 10.11
CA ASP A 241 -6.56 19.36 9.32
C ASP A 241 -5.73 20.32 8.46
#